data_81bad5cc6c4733ed697454539cdbaeed
#
_entry.id   81bad5cc6c4733ed697454539cdbaeed
#
_cell.length_a   1.000
_cell.length_b   1.000
_cell.length_c   1.000
_cell.angle_alpha   90.00
_cell.angle_beta   90.00
_cell.angle_gamma   90.00
#
_symmetry.space_group_name_H-M   'P 1'
#
loop_
_entity.id
_entity.type
_entity.pdbx_description
1 polymer ?
#
loop_
_entity_poly.entity_id
_entity_poly.type
_entity_poly.pdbx_seq_one_letter_code
_entity_poly.pdbx_strand_id
1 'polypeptide(L)'
;MCNKLTLSKKGTPHISYCAQCKHIYIWHNNIMLTFSPAQFSAFKKYTESPDFNESFYRFPDGEVRLILHTPNSDICFSFTEDEWENFYAAMEEAEYMQEVYQLIY
;
A
#
# COMPACT_ATOMS: atom_id res chain seq x y z
N MET A 1 11.44 -16.99 11.47
CA MET A 1 10.99 -15.94 10.53
C MET A 1 10.07 -16.54 9.49
N CYS A 2 9.00 -15.85 9.15
CA CYS A 2 8.02 -16.35 8.22
C CYS A 2 8.51 -16.32 6.78
N ASN A 3 8.07 -17.29 5.97
CA ASN A 3 8.27 -17.24 4.53
C ASN A 3 7.28 -16.24 3.94
N LYS A 4 7.80 -15.22 3.29
CA LYS A 4 6.97 -14.18 2.68
C LYS A 4 6.83 -14.42 1.19
N LEU A 5 5.60 -14.30 0.70
CA LEU A 5 5.31 -14.37 -0.72
C LEU A 5 5.20 -12.94 -1.25
N THR A 6 5.95 -12.63 -2.30
CA THR A 6 5.83 -11.33 -2.93
C THR A 6 4.51 -11.26 -3.67
N LEU A 7 3.65 -10.31 -3.28
CA LEU A 7 2.38 -10.05 -3.95
C LEU A 7 2.56 -9.04 -5.07
N SER A 8 3.43 -8.06 -4.87
CA SER A 8 3.62 -6.99 -5.84
C SER A 8 4.94 -6.28 -5.60
N LYS A 9 5.56 -5.80 -6.68
CA LYS A 9 6.72 -4.93 -6.62
C LYS A 9 6.67 -4.01 -7.82
N LYS A 10 6.16 -2.79 -7.61
CA LYS A 10 5.99 -1.77 -8.65
C LYS A 10 6.82 -0.55 -8.31
N GLY A 11 8.03 -0.46 -8.89
CA GLY A 11 8.93 0.61 -8.55
C GLY A 11 9.43 0.45 -7.11
N THR A 12 9.21 1.47 -6.27
CA THR A 12 9.66 1.46 -4.88
C THR A 12 8.79 0.57 -3.97
N PRO A 13 7.44 0.59 -4.06
CA PRO A 13 6.64 -0.20 -3.14
C PRO A 13 6.81 -1.70 -3.37
N HIS A 14 6.94 -2.43 -2.25
CA HIS A 14 7.04 -3.88 -2.24
C HIS A 14 6.01 -4.41 -1.25
N ILE A 15 5.08 -5.22 -1.73
CA ILE A 15 4.01 -5.78 -0.91
C ILE A 15 4.17 -7.29 -0.85
N SER A 16 4.19 -7.82 0.37
CA SER A 16 4.38 -9.25 0.60
C SER A 16 3.35 -9.78 1.59
N TYR A 17 3.18 -11.10 1.59
CA TYR A 17 2.23 -11.78 2.46
C TYR A 17 2.92 -12.96 3.15
N CYS A 18 2.68 -13.10 4.44
CA CYS A 18 3.10 -14.27 5.20
C CYS A 18 1.86 -15.08 5.57
N ALA A 19 1.72 -16.27 4.99
CA ALA A 19 0.57 -17.14 5.25
C ALA A 19 0.56 -17.65 6.69
N GLN A 20 1.73 -17.82 7.29
CA GLN A 20 1.85 -18.32 8.66
C GLN A 20 1.39 -17.28 9.68
N CYS A 21 1.83 -16.02 9.51
CA CYS A 21 1.43 -14.92 10.38
C CYS A 21 0.11 -14.30 9.96
N LYS A 22 -0.31 -14.54 8.73
CA LYS A 22 -1.50 -13.94 8.10
C LYS A 22 -1.42 -12.42 8.11
N HIS A 23 -0.23 -11.91 7.76
CA HIS A 23 0.01 -10.47 7.67
C HIS A 23 0.42 -10.10 6.25
N ILE A 24 -0.03 -8.91 5.84
CA ILE A 24 0.41 -8.28 4.61
C ILE A 24 1.32 -7.12 5.00
N TYR A 25 2.47 -7.05 4.36
CA TYR A 25 3.48 -6.01 4.63
C TYR A 25 3.60 -5.11 3.42
N ILE A 26 3.46 -3.81 3.63
CA ILE A 26 3.71 -2.81 2.60
C ILE A 26 5.00 -2.09 2.98
N TRP A 27 6.01 -2.24 2.15
CA TRP A 27 7.30 -1.59 2.36
C TRP A 27 7.51 -0.55 1.27
N HIS A 28 7.64 0.70 1.66
CA HIS A 28 7.88 1.82 0.75
C HIS A 28 8.96 2.70 1.35
N ASN A 29 10.11 2.80 0.65
CA ASN A 29 11.30 3.47 1.15
C ASN A 29 11.74 2.86 2.48
N ASN A 30 11.69 3.64 3.57
CA ASN A 30 12.10 3.18 4.90
C ASN A 30 10.93 2.95 5.84
N ILE A 31 9.71 2.87 5.30
CA ILE A 31 8.50 2.65 6.09
C ILE A 31 7.90 1.31 5.72
N MET A 32 7.57 0.53 6.74
CA MET A 32 6.87 -0.74 6.55
C MET A 32 5.58 -0.72 7.37
N LEU A 33 4.46 -0.95 6.67
CA LEU A 33 3.16 -1.08 7.32
C LEU A 33 2.78 -2.55 7.37
N THR A 34 2.14 -2.96 8.46
CA THR A 34 1.69 -4.33 8.66
C THR A 34 0.17 -4.34 8.77
N PHE A 35 -0.46 -5.18 7.96
CA PHE A 35 -1.92 -5.31 7.92
C PHE A 35 -2.34 -6.76 8.04
N SER A 36 -3.52 -7.00 8.62
CA SER A 36 -4.23 -8.23 8.32
C SER A 36 -4.82 -8.12 6.91
N PRO A 37 -5.20 -9.24 6.28
CA PRO A 37 -5.86 -9.15 4.96
C PRO A 37 -7.10 -8.26 4.96
N ALA A 38 -7.91 -8.31 6.03
CA ALA A 38 -9.08 -7.45 6.13
C ALA A 38 -8.71 -5.98 6.25
N GLN A 39 -7.68 -5.66 7.02
CA GLN A 39 -7.19 -4.28 7.14
C GLN A 39 -6.62 -3.77 5.84
N PHE A 40 -5.90 -4.61 5.10
CA PHE A 40 -5.35 -4.23 3.80
C PHE A 40 -6.48 -3.94 2.81
N SER A 41 -7.49 -4.80 2.76
CA SER A 41 -8.64 -4.60 1.91
C SER A 41 -9.36 -3.29 2.24
N ALA A 42 -9.54 -2.99 3.52
CA ALA A 42 -10.17 -1.75 3.96
C ALA A 42 -9.34 -0.53 3.58
N PHE A 43 -8.03 -0.62 3.72
CA PHE A 43 -7.11 0.46 3.36
C PHE A 43 -7.19 0.76 1.87
N LYS A 44 -7.16 -0.29 1.03
CA LYS A 44 -7.26 -0.11 -0.42
C LYS A 44 -8.63 0.45 -0.81
N LYS A 45 -9.72 -0.05 -0.22
CA LYS A 45 -11.06 0.44 -0.50
C LYS A 45 -11.22 1.90 -0.14
N TYR A 46 -10.57 2.35 0.94
CA TYR A 46 -10.59 3.76 1.30
C TYR A 46 -10.06 4.63 0.16
N THR A 47 -9.00 4.20 -0.52
CA THR A 47 -8.42 4.99 -1.62
C THR A 47 -9.34 5.04 -2.84
N GLU A 48 -10.32 4.16 -2.92
CA GLU A 48 -11.31 4.12 -4.01
C GLU A 48 -12.62 4.80 -3.62
N SER A 49 -12.75 5.23 -2.35
CA SER A 49 -13.99 5.82 -1.85
C SER A 49 -14.08 7.31 -2.16
N PRO A 50 -15.30 7.89 -2.17
CA PRO A 50 -15.46 9.35 -2.34
C PRO A 50 -14.83 10.16 -1.19
N ASP A 51 -14.58 9.51 -0.06
CA ASP A 51 -13.97 10.19 1.09
C ASP A 51 -12.49 10.42 0.91
N PHE A 52 -11.85 9.70 -0.02
CA PHE A 52 -10.43 9.87 -0.29
C PHE A 52 -10.20 11.10 -1.17
N ASN A 53 -9.34 12.00 -0.68
CA ASN A 53 -9.06 13.23 -1.38
C ASN A 53 -7.75 13.09 -2.18
N GLU A 54 -7.87 12.94 -3.50
CA GLU A 54 -6.71 12.83 -4.41
C GLU A 54 -6.12 14.19 -4.79
N SER A 55 -6.31 15.20 -3.96
CA SER A 55 -5.76 16.52 -4.21
C SER A 55 -4.27 16.56 -3.94
N PHE A 56 -3.55 17.24 -4.81
CA PHE A 56 -2.11 17.41 -4.69
C PHE A 56 -1.82 18.81 -4.12
N TYR A 57 -0.88 18.87 -3.19
CA TYR A 57 -0.52 20.10 -2.51
C TYR A 57 0.96 20.40 -2.74
N ARG A 58 1.28 21.70 -2.84
CA ARG A 58 2.67 22.11 -3.00
C ARG A 58 3.39 22.01 -1.66
N PHE A 59 4.50 21.28 -1.66
CA PHE A 59 5.32 21.09 -0.47
C PHE A 59 6.45 22.14 -0.45
N PRO A 60 7.12 22.31 0.72
CA PRO A 60 8.17 23.33 0.86
C PRO A 60 9.33 23.20 -0.11
N ASP A 61 9.59 21.99 -0.65
CA ASP A 61 10.64 21.76 -1.64
C ASP A 61 10.21 22.13 -3.07
N GLY A 62 8.99 22.64 -3.23
CA GLY A 62 8.45 23.02 -4.53
C GLY A 62 7.75 21.89 -5.27
N GLU A 63 7.85 20.67 -4.79
CA GLU A 63 7.17 19.53 -5.41
C GLU A 63 5.71 19.46 -4.99
N VAL A 64 4.88 18.92 -5.87
CA VAL A 64 3.46 18.74 -5.61
C VAL A 64 3.23 17.28 -5.25
N ARG A 65 2.60 17.04 -4.09
CA ARG A 65 2.39 15.68 -3.57
C ARG A 65 1.00 15.50 -3.01
N LEU A 66 0.53 14.26 -3.09
CA LEU A 66 -0.70 13.80 -2.46
C LEU A 66 -0.36 13.22 -1.09
N ILE A 67 -1.23 13.44 -0.11
CA ILE A 67 -1.08 12.87 1.23
C ILE A 67 -2.01 11.68 1.37
N LEU A 68 -1.44 10.52 1.71
CA LEU A 68 -2.20 9.31 2.01
C LEU A 68 -2.02 8.98 3.48
N HIS A 69 -3.11 9.07 4.23
CA HIS A 69 -3.09 8.73 5.66
C HIS A 69 -2.97 7.22 5.85
N THR A 70 -2.11 6.82 6.79
CA THR A 70 -1.99 5.42 7.20
C THR A 70 -2.96 5.16 8.35
N PRO A 71 -3.13 3.88 8.76
CA PRO A 71 -3.94 3.59 9.96
C PRO A 71 -3.41 4.26 11.22
N ASN A 72 -2.12 4.60 11.27
CA ASN A 72 -1.58 5.41 12.36
C ASN A 72 -1.76 6.89 11.98
N SER A 73 -2.60 7.60 12.73
CA SER A 73 -2.98 8.98 12.41
C SER A 73 -1.80 9.96 12.40
N ASP A 74 -0.69 9.59 13.01
CA ASP A 74 0.50 10.45 13.08
C ASP A 74 1.45 10.23 11.91
N ILE A 75 1.18 9.25 11.05
CA ILE A 75 2.06 8.89 9.94
C ILE A 75 1.27 8.95 8.64
N CYS A 76 1.79 9.70 7.69
CA CYS A 76 1.22 9.80 6.35
C CYS A 76 2.30 9.55 5.31
N PHE A 77 1.89 9.01 4.16
CA PHE A 77 2.74 9.04 2.98
C PHE A 77 2.52 10.35 2.24
N SER A 78 3.56 10.85 1.61
CA SER A 78 3.44 11.97 0.68
C SER A 78 4.01 11.49 -0.66
N PHE A 79 3.15 11.42 -1.68
CA PHE A 79 3.50 10.87 -2.97
C PHE A 79 3.47 11.92 -4.06
N THR A 80 4.49 11.93 -4.93
CA THR A 80 4.35 12.59 -6.23
C THR A 80 3.31 11.81 -7.04
N GLU A 81 2.89 12.38 -8.18
CA GLU A 81 1.91 11.71 -9.03
C GLU A 81 2.40 10.33 -9.48
N ASP A 82 3.67 10.24 -9.93
CA ASP A 82 4.25 8.98 -10.37
C ASP A 82 4.35 7.98 -9.23
N GLU A 83 4.74 8.43 -8.05
CA GLU A 83 4.82 7.57 -6.87
C GLU A 83 3.44 7.03 -6.48
N TRP A 84 2.42 7.87 -6.55
CA TRP A 84 1.05 7.46 -6.25
C TRP A 84 0.55 6.42 -7.24
N GLU A 85 0.80 6.64 -8.53
CA GLU A 85 0.41 5.68 -9.56
C GLU A 85 1.05 4.31 -9.33
N ASN A 86 2.35 4.28 -9.01
CA ASN A 86 3.06 3.04 -8.72
C ASN A 86 2.53 2.38 -7.45
N PHE A 87 2.26 3.16 -6.41
CA PHE A 87 1.76 2.63 -5.15
C PHE A 87 0.36 2.04 -5.31
N TYR A 88 -0.51 2.73 -6.00
CA TYR A 88 -1.86 2.24 -6.27
C TYR A 88 -1.84 0.97 -7.12
N ALA A 89 -1.03 0.96 -8.18
CA ALA A 89 -0.87 -0.23 -9.02
C ALA A 89 -0.32 -1.41 -8.23
N ALA A 90 0.60 -1.15 -7.30
CA ALA A 90 1.14 -2.19 -6.42
C ALA A 90 0.05 -2.79 -5.54
N MET A 91 -0.83 -1.96 -4.98
CA MET A 91 -1.93 -2.43 -4.15
C MET A 91 -2.94 -3.26 -4.97
N GLU A 92 -3.25 -2.83 -6.20
CA GLU A 92 -4.14 -3.58 -7.07
C GLU A 92 -3.57 -4.96 -7.40
N GLU A 93 -2.30 -5.02 -7.77
CA GLU A 93 -1.64 -6.29 -8.06
C GLU A 93 -1.59 -7.18 -6.82
N ALA A 94 -1.30 -6.58 -5.66
CA ALA A 94 -1.22 -7.34 -4.41
C ALA A 94 -2.57 -7.96 -4.04
N GLU A 95 -3.65 -7.22 -4.21
CA GLU A 95 -5.00 -7.73 -3.95
C GLU A 95 -5.32 -8.91 -4.86
N TYR A 96 -5.01 -8.76 -6.15
CA TYR A 96 -5.21 -9.84 -7.12
C TYR A 96 -4.37 -11.07 -6.77
N MET A 97 -3.09 -10.87 -6.48
CA MET A 97 -2.19 -11.99 -6.18
C MET A 97 -2.54 -12.68 -4.87
N GLN A 98 -3.06 -11.94 -3.90
CA GLN A 98 -3.54 -12.56 -2.66
C GLN A 98 -4.67 -13.53 -2.93
N GLU A 99 -5.61 -13.16 -3.80
CA GLU A 99 -6.70 -14.04 -4.20
C GLU A 99 -6.16 -15.29 -4.90
N VAL A 100 -5.16 -15.12 -5.79
CA VAL A 100 -4.51 -16.24 -6.47
C VAL A 100 -3.89 -17.19 -5.45
N TYR A 101 -3.13 -16.67 -4.49
CA TYR A 101 -2.46 -17.51 -3.49
C TYR A 101 -3.45 -18.19 -2.56
N GLN A 102 -4.60 -17.57 -2.28
CA GLN A 102 -5.64 -18.22 -1.47
C GLN A 102 -6.22 -19.43 -2.18
N LEU A 103 -6.27 -19.44 -3.51
CA LEU A 103 -6.74 -20.59 -4.27
C LEU A 103 -5.70 -21.72 -4.32
N ILE A 104 -4.42 -21.41 -4.19
CA ILE A 104 -3.33 -22.36 -4.29
C ILE A 104 -2.94 -22.91 -2.90
N TYR A 105 -2.90 -22.07 -1.91
CA TYR A 105 -2.51 -22.38 -0.54
C TYR A 105 -3.72 -22.25 0.38
#